data_6d7710bced6a4fb01eba80e9c3770c8d
#
_entry.id   6d7710bced6a4fb01eba80e9c3770c8d
#
_cell.length_a   1.000
_cell.length_b   1.000
_cell.length_c   1.000
_cell.angle_alpha   90.00
_cell.angle_beta   90.00
_cell.angle_gamma   90.00
#
_symmetry.space_group_name_H-M   'P 1'
#
loop_
_entity.id
_entity.type
_entity.pdbx_description
1 polymer ?
#
loop_
_entity_poly.entity_id
_entity_poly.type
_entity_poly.pdbx_seq_one_letter_code
_entity_poly.pdbx_strand_id
1 'polypeptide(L)'
;MLTGLTARQLQLWGAGGLILPAIPSHRTAAGGYTERRYTPIELFELLVLADLRRRGFSVHQLHLILQTLKEQFGTRLFDATGGGGKVQLLTDGQEIYARTERGDFFNLLKTPAQRLLVVGNEGLLKELGSSLRPRKRARRQKAKETNGLEKSSRGRRPVAR
;
A
#
# COMPACT_ATOMS: atom_id res chain seq x y z
N MET A 1 16.70 -1.55 26.75
CA MET A 1 15.40 -0.92 26.37
C MET A 1 15.11 -1.22 24.91
N LEU A 2 14.01 -1.89 24.61
CA LEU A 2 13.66 -2.35 23.25
C LEU A 2 13.47 -1.21 22.24
N THR A 3 12.88 -0.08 22.66
CA THR A 3 12.53 1.03 21.76
C THR A 3 13.63 2.10 21.63
N GLY A 4 14.62 2.09 22.51
CA GLY A 4 15.61 3.18 22.62
C GLY A 4 15.04 4.50 23.17
N LEU A 5 13.75 4.54 23.52
CA LEU A 5 13.13 5.73 24.12
C LEU A 5 13.36 5.78 25.61
N THR A 6 13.65 6.98 26.12
CA THR A 6 13.77 7.21 27.58
C THR A 6 12.38 7.26 28.23
N ALA A 7 12.32 7.01 29.55
CA ALA A 7 11.08 7.13 30.32
C ALA A 7 10.44 8.53 30.18
N ARG A 8 11.28 9.58 30.12
CA ARG A 8 10.81 10.96 29.90
C ARG A 8 10.19 11.16 28.52
N GLN A 9 10.77 10.57 27.46
CA GLN A 9 10.19 10.62 26.11
C GLN A 9 8.84 9.92 26.08
N LEU A 10 8.72 8.74 26.68
CA LEU A 10 7.45 8.02 26.79
C LEU A 10 6.39 8.80 27.56
N GLN A 11 6.82 9.55 28.61
CA GLN A 11 5.92 10.46 29.33
C GLN A 11 5.39 11.59 28.45
N LEU A 12 6.29 12.26 27.74
CA LEU A 12 5.94 13.35 26.83
C LEU A 12 5.05 12.87 25.67
N TRP A 13 5.33 11.70 25.11
CA TRP A 13 4.52 11.12 24.05
C TRP A 13 3.12 10.71 24.54
N GLY A 14 3.04 10.15 25.74
CA GLY A 14 1.75 9.84 26.36
C GLY A 14 0.95 11.09 26.72
N ALA A 15 1.60 12.12 27.31
CA ALA A 15 0.94 13.39 27.62
C ALA A 15 0.49 14.14 26.36
N GLY A 16 1.27 14.03 25.27
CA GLY A 16 0.91 14.58 23.96
C GLY A 16 -0.11 13.73 23.17
N GLY A 17 -0.54 12.58 23.68
CA GLY A 17 -1.52 11.73 23.01
C GLY A 17 -0.98 10.98 21.77
N LEU A 18 0.34 10.91 21.60
CA LEU A 18 0.93 10.20 20.45
C LEU A 18 0.71 8.69 20.56
N ILE A 19 0.98 8.12 21.74
CA ILE A 19 0.65 6.74 22.10
C ILE A 19 0.28 6.69 23.59
N LEU A 20 -0.84 6.06 23.88
CA LEU A 20 -1.30 5.85 25.25
C LEU A 20 -1.02 4.39 25.64
N PRO A 21 -0.45 4.14 26.83
CA PRO A 21 -0.28 2.79 27.32
C PRO A 21 -1.65 2.17 27.67
N ALA A 22 -1.79 0.86 27.45
CA ALA A 22 -3.00 0.12 27.82
C ALA A 22 -3.30 0.27 29.33
N ILE A 23 -2.25 0.33 30.16
CA ILE A 23 -2.34 0.64 31.58
C ILE A 23 -1.47 1.87 31.86
N PRO A 24 -2.11 3.05 32.04
CA PRO A 24 -1.38 4.27 32.39
C PRO A 24 -0.80 4.18 33.79
N SER A 25 0.32 4.88 34.03
CA SER A 25 0.84 4.99 35.37
C SER A 25 -0.06 5.91 36.20
N HIS A 26 -0.30 5.54 37.47
CA HIS A 26 -1.02 6.35 38.44
C HIS A 26 -0.21 6.48 39.72
N ARG A 27 -0.47 7.53 40.47
CA ARG A 27 0.19 7.78 41.74
C ARG A 27 -0.25 6.75 42.77
N THR A 28 0.69 6.16 43.49
CA THR A 28 0.40 5.23 44.56
C THR A 28 0.25 5.97 45.90
N ALA A 29 -0.44 5.36 46.87
CA ALA A 29 -0.58 5.89 48.24
C ALA A 29 0.77 6.09 48.94
N ALA A 30 1.79 5.31 48.56
CA ALA A 30 3.16 5.42 49.09
C ALA A 30 4.00 6.52 48.40
N GLY A 31 3.41 7.38 47.57
CA GLY A 31 4.07 8.50 46.91
C GLY A 31 4.84 8.19 45.63
N GLY A 32 4.84 6.94 45.19
CA GLY A 32 5.42 6.51 43.91
C GLY A 32 4.39 6.52 42.77
N TYR A 33 4.85 6.02 41.61
CA TYR A 33 3.99 5.78 40.43
C TYR A 33 4.02 4.32 40.03
N THR A 34 2.89 3.78 39.57
CA THR A 34 2.82 2.45 38.98
C THR A 34 3.54 2.44 37.62
N GLU A 35 4.01 1.28 37.24
CA GLU A 35 4.58 1.09 35.91
C GLU A 35 3.53 1.26 34.81
N ARG A 36 3.94 1.85 33.68
CA ARG A 36 3.16 1.85 32.44
C ARG A 36 3.30 0.51 31.77
N ARG A 37 2.19 -0.03 31.31
CA ARG A 37 2.20 -1.28 30.57
C ARG A 37 1.63 -1.07 29.17
N TYR A 38 2.35 -1.58 28.20
CA TYR A 38 2.01 -1.53 26.78
C TYR A 38 1.67 -2.93 26.29
N THR A 39 0.66 -3.02 25.46
CA THR A 39 0.37 -4.25 24.72
C THR A 39 1.48 -4.52 23.67
N PRO A 40 1.61 -5.74 23.13
CA PRO A 40 2.53 -6.04 22.04
C PRO A 40 2.32 -5.14 20.81
N ILE A 41 1.06 -4.81 20.50
CA ILE A 41 0.72 -3.91 19.38
C ILE A 41 1.23 -2.50 19.65
N GLU A 42 0.96 -1.94 20.83
CA GLU A 42 1.44 -0.62 21.22
C GLU A 42 2.97 -0.55 21.28
N LEU A 43 3.62 -1.64 21.73
CA LEU A 43 5.07 -1.74 21.72
C LEU A 43 5.63 -1.70 20.31
N PHE A 44 4.99 -2.41 19.36
CA PHE A 44 5.38 -2.38 17.95
C PHE A 44 5.20 -0.97 17.37
N GLU A 45 4.05 -0.32 17.63
CA GLU A 45 3.82 1.07 17.20
C GLU A 45 4.87 2.02 17.77
N LEU A 46 5.26 1.87 19.05
CA LEU A 46 6.37 2.62 19.67
C LEU A 46 7.71 2.39 18.96
N LEU A 47 8.02 1.15 18.56
CA LEU A 47 9.24 0.84 17.81
C LEU A 47 9.26 1.54 16.46
N VAL A 48 8.15 1.53 15.72
CA VAL A 48 8.02 2.21 14.43
C VAL A 48 8.16 3.72 14.59
N LEU A 49 7.46 4.32 15.57
CA LEU A 49 7.57 5.75 15.84
C LEU A 49 8.98 6.17 16.27
N ALA A 50 9.65 5.34 17.10
CA ALA A 50 11.03 5.58 17.49
C ALA A 50 11.98 5.51 16.28
N ASP A 51 11.75 4.61 15.33
CA ASP A 51 12.53 4.52 14.11
C ASP A 51 12.32 5.74 13.21
N LEU A 52 11.07 6.16 12.99
CA LEU A 52 10.76 7.39 12.25
C LEU A 52 11.40 8.61 12.92
N ARG A 53 11.40 8.67 14.25
CA ARG A 53 12.05 9.74 15.01
C ARG A 53 13.56 9.77 14.80
N ARG A 54 14.23 8.61 14.76
CA ARG A 54 15.67 8.49 14.43
C ARG A 54 15.98 8.92 13.00
N ARG A 55 15.06 8.72 12.07
CA ARG A 55 15.17 9.19 10.67
C ARG A 55 14.94 10.69 10.50
N GLY A 56 14.63 11.43 11.58
CA GLY A 56 14.50 12.88 11.56
C GLY A 56 13.07 13.41 11.58
N PHE A 57 12.04 12.57 11.53
CA PHE A 57 10.66 13.05 11.60
C PHE A 57 10.37 13.68 12.97
N SER A 58 9.77 14.87 12.99
CA SER A 58 9.39 15.57 14.21
C SER A 58 8.21 14.90 14.90
N VAL A 59 8.02 15.13 16.20
CA VAL A 59 6.85 14.63 16.95
C VAL A 59 5.54 15.14 16.34
N HIS A 60 5.52 16.38 15.83
CA HIS A 60 4.37 16.94 15.14
C HIS A 60 4.02 16.15 13.87
N GLN A 61 5.03 15.78 13.05
CA GLN A 61 4.82 14.95 11.87
C GLN A 61 4.31 13.55 12.24
N LEU A 62 4.82 12.96 13.32
CA LEU A 62 4.30 11.67 13.82
C LEU A 62 2.83 11.76 14.22
N HIS A 63 2.40 12.83 14.88
CA HIS A 63 0.99 13.07 15.18
C HIS A 63 0.15 13.18 13.91
N LEU A 64 0.61 13.97 12.95
CA LEU A 64 -0.09 14.15 11.68
C LEU A 64 -0.28 12.82 10.93
N ILE A 65 0.74 11.97 10.91
CA ILE A 65 0.67 10.63 10.30
C ILE A 65 -0.39 9.78 11.00
N LEU A 66 -0.34 9.69 12.32
CA LEU A 66 -1.30 8.88 13.10
C LEU A 66 -2.73 9.37 12.94
N GLN A 67 -2.92 10.69 12.97
CA GLN A 67 -4.21 11.33 12.76
C GLN A 67 -4.74 11.03 11.34
N THR A 68 -3.92 11.23 10.32
CA THR A 68 -4.30 10.97 8.92
C THR A 68 -4.66 9.50 8.69
N LEU A 69 -3.86 8.56 9.23
CA LEU A 69 -4.16 7.13 9.14
C LEU A 69 -5.51 6.79 9.75
N LYS A 70 -5.81 7.36 10.92
CA LYS A 70 -7.06 7.13 11.63
C LYS A 70 -8.26 7.77 10.90
N GLU A 71 -8.15 9.05 10.53
CA GLU A 71 -9.27 9.84 10.01
C GLU A 71 -9.60 9.53 8.55
N GLN A 72 -8.60 9.38 7.68
CA GLN A 72 -8.82 9.16 6.25
C GLN A 72 -8.90 7.68 5.87
N PHE A 73 -8.13 6.84 6.56
CA PHE A 73 -8.02 5.42 6.19
C PHE A 73 -8.65 4.48 7.21
N GLY A 74 -9.05 4.98 8.40
CA GLY A 74 -9.59 4.14 9.47
C GLY A 74 -8.63 3.04 9.95
N THR A 75 -7.32 3.25 9.79
CA THR A 75 -6.27 2.24 9.96
C THR A 75 -5.32 2.66 11.08
N ARG A 76 -4.87 1.70 11.88
CA ARG A 76 -3.83 1.91 12.88
C ARG A 76 -2.44 1.82 12.25
N LEU A 77 -1.44 2.42 12.93
CA LEU A 77 -0.04 2.34 12.52
C LEU A 77 0.45 0.89 12.42
N PHE A 78 0.06 0.04 13.35
CA PHE A 78 0.37 -1.40 13.35
C PHE A 78 -0.07 -2.06 12.04
N ASP A 79 -1.34 -1.86 11.65
CA ASP A 79 -1.89 -2.46 10.43
C ASP A 79 -1.23 -1.92 9.16
N ALA A 80 -0.91 -0.62 9.16
CA ALA A 80 -0.27 0.04 8.01
C ALA A 80 1.21 -0.33 7.82
N THR A 81 1.87 -0.88 8.84
CA THR A 81 3.30 -1.25 8.79
C THR A 81 3.53 -2.75 8.87
N GLY A 82 2.59 -3.52 9.43
CA GLY A 82 2.67 -4.98 9.61
C GLY A 82 2.30 -5.81 8.38
N GLY A 83 1.91 -5.18 7.26
CA GLY A 83 1.62 -5.86 5.99
C GLY A 83 0.25 -6.53 5.89
N GLY A 84 -0.62 -6.39 6.90
CA GLY A 84 -1.98 -6.96 6.90
C GLY A 84 -3.11 -5.94 6.74
N GLY A 85 -2.78 -4.65 6.61
CA GLY A 85 -3.76 -3.57 6.53
C GLY A 85 -4.11 -3.16 5.10
N LYS A 86 -5.25 -2.46 4.96
CA LYS A 86 -5.72 -1.88 3.70
C LYS A 86 -4.81 -0.77 3.14
N VAL A 87 -3.87 -0.34 3.94
CA VAL A 87 -2.92 0.73 3.62
C VAL A 87 -1.52 0.28 4.03
N GLN A 88 -0.55 0.55 3.19
CA GLN A 88 0.87 0.33 3.45
C GLN A 88 1.61 1.65 3.53
N LEU A 89 2.40 1.86 4.59
CA LEU A 89 3.26 3.02 4.72
C LEU A 89 4.58 2.83 3.98
N LEU A 90 5.00 3.88 3.28
CA LEU A 90 6.26 3.97 2.56
C LEU A 90 6.95 5.28 2.93
N THR A 91 8.28 5.30 2.92
CA THR A 91 9.05 6.54 3.15
C THR A 91 10.29 6.56 2.28
N ASP A 92 10.64 7.76 1.82
CA ASP A 92 11.91 8.08 1.16
C ASP A 92 12.94 8.68 2.16
N GLY A 93 12.58 8.77 3.45
CA GLY A 93 13.38 9.37 4.51
C GLY A 93 13.06 10.84 4.77
N GLN A 94 12.32 11.51 3.89
CA GLN A 94 11.88 12.91 4.05
C GLN A 94 10.36 13.02 4.14
N GLU A 95 9.66 12.21 3.36
CA GLU A 95 8.20 12.18 3.27
C GLU A 95 7.68 10.78 3.66
N ILE A 96 6.40 10.74 4.01
CA ILE A 96 5.69 9.49 4.26
C ILE A 96 4.49 9.41 3.34
N TYR A 97 4.37 8.26 2.69
CA TYR A 97 3.32 7.96 1.74
C TYR A 97 2.46 6.80 2.25
N ALA A 98 1.17 6.88 2.00
CA ALA A 98 0.24 5.78 2.14
C ALA A 98 -0.06 5.18 0.76
N ARG A 99 0.12 3.87 0.61
CA ARG A 99 -0.32 3.11 -0.56
C ARG A 99 -1.55 2.30 -0.17
N THR A 100 -2.66 2.47 -0.89
CA THR A 100 -3.86 1.67 -0.69
C THR A 100 -3.80 0.34 -1.45
N GLU A 101 -4.69 -0.60 -1.13
CA GLU A 101 -4.85 -1.86 -1.88
C GLU A 101 -5.13 -1.64 -3.37
N ARG A 102 -5.78 -0.54 -3.72
CA ARG A 102 -6.06 -0.14 -5.12
C ARG A 102 -4.83 0.41 -5.84
N GLY A 103 -3.71 0.56 -5.14
CA GLY A 103 -2.47 1.11 -5.68
C GLY A 103 -2.42 2.64 -5.71
N ASP A 104 -3.36 3.34 -5.07
CA ASP A 104 -3.33 4.78 -4.94
C ASP A 104 -2.29 5.21 -3.90
N PHE A 105 -1.61 6.32 -4.16
CA PHE A 105 -0.61 6.89 -3.26
C PHE A 105 -1.08 8.26 -2.74
N PHE A 106 -0.79 8.53 -1.46
CA PHE A 106 -1.09 9.79 -0.78
C PHE A 106 0.13 10.24 0.01
N ASN A 107 0.48 11.52 -0.05
CA ASN A 107 1.52 12.09 0.83
C ASN A 107 0.89 12.51 2.15
N LEU A 108 1.18 11.80 3.23
CA LEU A 108 0.53 12.02 4.53
C LEU A 108 0.96 13.32 5.22
N LEU A 109 2.11 13.89 4.84
CA LEU A 109 2.65 15.09 5.48
C LEU A 109 2.28 16.39 4.78
N LYS A 110 2.11 16.38 3.45
CA LYS A 110 1.87 17.59 2.65
C LYS A 110 0.43 17.71 2.18
N THR A 111 -0.06 16.68 1.50
CA THR A 111 -1.37 16.70 0.84
C THR A 111 -2.12 15.38 1.09
N PRO A 112 -2.48 15.09 2.35
CA PRO A 112 -3.03 13.78 2.70
C PRO A 112 -4.37 13.46 2.01
N ALA A 113 -5.15 14.47 1.65
CA ALA A 113 -6.42 14.29 0.93
C ALA A 113 -6.26 14.16 -0.59
N GLN A 114 -5.07 14.45 -1.14
CA GLN A 114 -4.84 14.43 -2.57
C GLN A 114 -4.13 13.14 -2.98
N ARG A 115 -4.74 12.39 -3.90
CA ARG A 115 -4.10 11.24 -4.51
C ARG A 115 -2.97 11.67 -5.44
N LEU A 116 -1.82 11.04 -5.30
CA LEU A 116 -0.68 11.25 -6.18
C LEU A 116 -0.91 10.49 -7.50
N LEU A 117 -0.57 11.14 -8.60
CA LEU A 117 -0.55 10.48 -9.91
C LEU A 117 0.74 9.69 -10.06
N VAL A 118 0.64 8.38 -10.20
CA VAL A 118 1.78 7.52 -10.54
C VAL A 118 1.93 7.51 -12.05
N VAL A 119 2.96 8.17 -12.56
CA VAL A 119 3.30 8.16 -13.99
C VAL A 119 3.98 6.82 -14.30
N GLY A 120 3.44 6.06 -15.25
CA GLY A 120 4.01 4.76 -15.63
C GLY A 120 3.30 3.55 -15.00
N ASN A 121 2.02 3.64 -14.77
CA ASN A 121 1.21 2.54 -14.27
C ASN A 121 1.34 1.30 -15.18
N GLU A 122 1.59 0.12 -14.57
CA GLU A 122 1.64 -1.17 -15.28
C GLU A 122 0.37 -1.45 -16.11
N GLY A 123 -0.78 -0.85 -15.75
CA GLY A 123 -2.02 -0.92 -16.51
C GLY A 123 -1.88 -0.33 -17.90
N LEU A 124 -1.26 0.85 -18.04
CA LEU A 124 -1.02 1.49 -19.35
C LEU A 124 -0.06 0.68 -20.22
N LEU A 125 0.97 0.07 -19.63
CA LEU A 125 1.90 -0.81 -20.34
C LEU A 125 1.22 -2.11 -20.79
N LYS A 126 0.32 -2.67 -19.98
CA LYS A 126 -0.49 -3.84 -20.34
C LYS A 126 -1.49 -3.52 -21.45
N GLU A 127 -2.13 -2.36 -21.41
CA GLU A 127 -3.04 -1.89 -22.46
C GLU A 127 -2.31 -1.64 -23.78
N LEU A 128 -1.15 -0.99 -23.76
CA LEU A 128 -0.29 -0.83 -24.91
C LEU A 128 0.17 -2.18 -25.46
N GLY A 129 0.61 -3.09 -24.59
CA GLY A 129 1.01 -4.45 -24.97
C GLY A 129 -0.14 -5.28 -25.58
N SER A 130 -1.38 -5.08 -25.12
CA SER A 130 -2.57 -5.74 -25.69
C SER A 130 -2.99 -5.14 -27.04
N SER A 131 -2.84 -3.81 -27.19
CA SER A 131 -3.14 -3.09 -28.43
C SER A 131 -2.14 -3.38 -29.55
N LEU A 132 -0.89 -3.66 -29.20
CA LEU A 132 0.20 -3.97 -30.13
C LEU A 132 0.26 -5.44 -30.55
N ARG A 133 -0.56 -6.33 -29.99
CA ARG A 133 -0.63 -7.72 -30.46
C ARG A 133 -1.30 -7.77 -31.83
N PRO A 134 -0.59 -8.15 -32.91
CA PRO A 134 -1.18 -8.23 -34.26
C PRO A 134 -2.34 -9.23 -34.22
N ARG A 135 -3.51 -8.82 -34.73
CA ARG A 135 -4.70 -9.67 -34.91
C ARG A 135 -4.38 -10.81 -35.86
N LYS A 136 -3.90 -11.94 -35.34
CA LYS A 136 -3.63 -13.17 -36.09
C LYS A 136 -4.89 -13.86 -36.65
N ARG A 137 -6.07 -13.26 -36.59
CA ARG A 137 -7.33 -13.93 -36.98
C ARG A 137 -7.77 -13.74 -38.43
N ALA A 138 -7.21 -12.79 -39.20
CA ALA A 138 -7.67 -12.55 -40.55
C ALA A 138 -7.02 -13.46 -41.62
N ARG A 139 -5.91 -14.14 -41.33
CA ARG A 139 -5.19 -14.97 -42.33
C ARG A 139 -5.66 -16.42 -42.39
N ARG A 140 -6.42 -16.92 -41.41
CA ARG A 140 -6.89 -18.32 -41.41
C ARG A 140 -8.23 -18.54 -42.13
N GLN A 141 -9.01 -17.48 -42.33
CA GLN A 141 -10.27 -17.61 -43.09
C GLN A 141 -10.03 -17.56 -44.62
N LYS A 142 -9.09 -16.71 -45.11
CA LYS A 142 -8.77 -16.65 -46.53
C LYS A 142 -8.13 -17.93 -47.10
N ALA A 143 -7.39 -18.69 -46.27
CA ALA A 143 -6.79 -19.96 -46.69
C ALA A 143 -7.78 -21.13 -46.72
N LYS A 144 -8.96 -21.03 -46.11
CA LYS A 144 -10.01 -22.04 -46.15
C LYS A 144 -10.95 -21.85 -47.36
N GLU A 145 -11.13 -20.62 -47.82
CA GLU A 145 -12.00 -20.34 -48.99
C GLU A 145 -11.32 -20.69 -50.34
N THR A 146 -10.00 -20.49 -50.45
CA THR A 146 -9.26 -20.86 -51.67
C THR A 146 -9.11 -22.37 -51.82
N ASN A 147 -9.06 -23.15 -50.73
CA ASN A 147 -8.97 -24.62 -50.81
C ASN A 147 -10.34 -25.33 -51.04
N GLY A 148 -11.45 -24.60 -50.90
CA GLY A 148 -12.82 -25.10 -51.18
C GLY A 148 -13.18 -25.03 -52.67
N LEU A 149 -12.62 -24.08 -53.40
CA LEU A 149 -12.91 -23.85 -54.82
C LEU A 149 -12.15 -24.78 -55.76
N GLU A 150 -10.94 -25.26 -55.38
CA GLU A 150 -10.14 -26.18 -56.22
C GLU A 150 -10.65 -27.63 -56.18
N LYS A 151 -11.43 -28.03 -55.19
CA LYS A 151 -11.98 -29.40 -55.09
C LYS A 151 -13.27 -29.60 -55.85
N SER A 152 -13.94 -28.54 -56.33
CA SER A 152 -15.21 -28.65 -57.09
C SER A 152 -15.05 -28.78 -58.59
N SER A 153 -13.86 -28.59 -59.17
CA SER A 153 -13.64 -28.59 -60.61
C SER A 153 -13.07 -29.92 -61.21
N ARG A 154 -12.85 -30.94 -60.33
CA ARG A 154 -12.27 -32.24 -60.80
C ARG A 154 -13.24 -33.43 -60.79
N GLY A 155 -14.46 -33.24 -61.20
CA GLY A 155 -15.48 -34.28 -61.12
C GLY A 155 -16.46 -34.32 -62.30
N ARG A 156 -16.01 -34.18 -63.56
CA ARG A 156 -16.81 -34.60 -64.74
C ARG A 156 -15.91 -35.20 -65.79
N ARG A 157 -15.88 -36.52 -65.84
CA ARG A 157 -15.46 -37.27 -67.02
C ARG A 157 -16.67 -37.46 -67.95
N PRO A 158 -16.56 -37.19 -69.26
CA PRO A 158 -17.61 -37.55 -70.16
C PRO A 158 -17.49 -39.07 -70.52
N VAL A 159 -18.64 -39.74 -70.50
CA VAL A 159 -18.81 -41.09 -71.05
C VAL A 159 -18.98 -40.94 -72.57
N ALA A 160 -18.08 -41.50 -73.35
CA ALA A 160 -18.24 -41.63 -74.78
C ALA A 160 -18.78 -43.02 -75.09
N ARG A 161 -19.68 -43.07 -76.04
CA ARG A 161 -20.18 -44.23 -76.75
C ARG A 161 -19.07 -44.86 -77.53
#